data_f99286592cf3878dcbd024ab3d70b6aa
#
_entry.id   f99286592cf3878dcbd024ab3d70b6aa
#
_cell.length_a   1.000
_cell.length_b   1.000
_cell.length_c   1.000
_cell.angle_alpha   90.00
_cell.angle_beta   90.00
_cell.angle_gamma   90.00
#
_symmetry.space_group_name_H-M   'P 1'
#
loop_
_entity.id
_entity.type
_entity.pdbx_description
1 polymer ?
#
loop_
_entity_poly.entity_id
_entity_poly.type
_entity_poly.pdbx_seq_one_letter_code
_entity_poly.pdbx_strand_id
1 'polypeptide(L)'
;GLVRKEEDKVETSVERFRKPLKLQSNVEEIKFKKLYANGDFLQCVKSKRLFETLSWIEQSPFYIHYTNVNNLYYTLVEIFDSIVKPDEISEFGYDYFKMKSVFYYMFQGKADILQSIMVKYKYPNIQRKDVKVFCNELMFLLGSRKEMKEEEKFLAGMLVRASKSEELIFLHDNNDYVMQENYAEFYVDPIRKYQSSTHIFDEELSVQNIVEKNIKMGQYMADNYKFVNSKTNIFVQLSDVVAGILGKLFKYINSTNSVQRRKDI
;
A
#
# COMPACT_ATOMS: atom_id res chain seq x y z
N GLY A 1 7.99 1.66 9.70
CA GLY A 1 8.59 2.06 10.97
C GLY A 1 9.93 1.39 11.25
N LEU A 2 10.67 1.93 12.18
CA LEU A 2 11.93 1.38 12.67
C LEU A 2 11.71 0.73 14.03
N VAL A 3 12.27 -0.45 14.23
CA VAL A 3 12.17 -1.22 15.49
C VAL A 3 13.55 -1.29 16.12
N ARG A 4 13.64 -0.95 17.40
CA ARG A 4 14.88 -0.91 18.18
C ARG A 4 15.33 -2.30 18.62
N LYS A 5 16.63 -2.58 18.57
CA LYS A 5 17.23 -3.79 19.14
C LYS A 5 17.74 -3.60 20.57
N GLU A 6 18.38 -2.46 20.88
CA GLU A 6 18.98 -2.14 22.19
C GLU A 6 18.92 -0.64 22.45
N GLU A 7 18.54 -0.21 23.67
CA GLU A 7 18.28 1.21 23.99
C GLU A 7 19.54 2.10 24.01
N ASP A 8 20.60 1.65 24.65
CA ASP A 8 21.76 2.52 24.98
C ASP A 8 22.68 2.90 23.82
N LYS A 9 22.60 2.19 22.67
CA LYS A 9 23.47 2.46 21.52
C LYS A 9 22.85 3.39 20.47
N VAL A 10 21.57 3.67 20.59
CA VAL A 10 20.80 4.32 19.50
C VAL A 10 21.01 5.83 19.51
N GLU A 11 20.97 6.51 20.65
CA GLU A 11 21.14 7.97 20.74
C GLU A 11 22.52 8.40 20.24
N THR A 12 23.57 7.72 20.68
CA THR A 12 24.95 7.98 20.23
C THR A 12 25.09 7.73 18.72
N SER A 13 24.38 6.72 18.19
CA SER A 13 24.38 6.40 16.76
C SER A 13 23.66 7.47 15.94
N VAL A 14 22.56 8.04 16.43
CA VAL A 14 21.81 9.11 15.77
C VAL A 14 22.61 10.41 15.68
N GLU A 15 23.33 10.79 16.75
CA GLU A 15 24.20 11.95 16.71
C GLU A 15 25.32 11.80 15.67
N ARG A 16 25.92 10.62 15.57
CA ARG A 16 26.90 10.28 14.53
C ARG A 16 26.32 10.36 13.12
N PHE A 17 25.04 10.09 12.96
CA PHE A 17 24.36 10.15 11.67
C PHE A 17 24.16 11.58 11.16
N ARG A 18 23.83 12.54 12.03
CA ARG A 18 23.60 13.94 11.63
C ARG A 18 24.84 14.62 11.04
N LYS A 19 26.03 14.28 11.55
CA LYS A 19 27.30 14.91 11.14
C LYS A 19 27.65 14.70 9.66
N PRO A 20 27.62 13.47 9.08
CA PRO A 20 27.98 13.25 7.68
C PRO A 20 26.97 13.81 6.68
N LEU A 21 25.71 13.98 7.04
CA LEU A 21 24.69 14.52 6.14
C LEU A 21 24.91 15.96 5.73
N LYS A 22 25.78 16.70 6.44
CA LYS A 22 26.09 18.14 6.18
C LYS A 22 24.82 18.94 5.88
N LEU A 23 23.78 18.69 6.66
CA LEU A 23 22.55 19.44 6.53
C LEU A 23 22.83 20.90 6.89
N GLN A 24 22.25 21.83 6.12
CA GLN A 24 22.35 23.25 6.44
C GLN A 24 21.85 23.49 7.86
N SER A 25 22.44 24.46 8.57
CA SER A 25 22.09 24.77 9.97
C SER A 25 20.61 25.09 10.20
N ASN A 26 19.90 25.47 9.15
CA ASN A 26 18.45 25.75 9.16
C ASN A 26 17.57 24.52 8.88
N VAL A 27 18.15 23.32 8.70
CA VAL A 27 17.37 22.10 8.51
C VAL A 27 16.97 21.54 9.87
N GLU A 28 15.76 21.87 10.30
CA GLU A 28 15.19 21.39 11.55
C GLU A 28 14.77 19.93 11.49
N GLU A 29 14.49 19.40 10.28
CA GLU A 29 13.89 18.10 10.08
C GLU A 29 14.52 17.36 8.90
N ILE A 30 14.84 16.08 9.11
CA ILE A 30 15.29 15.17 8.05
C ILE A 30 14.07 14.61 7.34
N LYS A 31 13.90 14.93 6.06
CA LYS A 31 12.84 14.39 5.19
C LYS A 31 13.44 13.70 3.97
N PHE A 32 12.78 12.66 3.50
CA PHE A 32 13.20 11.95 2.29
C PHE A 32 13.47 12.91 1.12
N LYS A 33 12.57 13.86 0.87
CA LYS A 33 12.71 14.86 -0.20
C LYS A 33 13.96 15.73 -0.10
N LYS A 34 14.56 15.87 1.09
CA LYS A 34 15.81 16.64 1.31
C LYS A 34 17.08 15.81 1.11
N LEU A 35 16.97 14.48 1.10
CA LEU A 35 18.10 13.55 1.00
C LEU A 35 18.39 13.07 -0.42
N TYR A 36 17.44 13.19 -1.34
CA TYR A 36 17.59 12.69 -2.70
C TYR A 36 17.47 13.79 -3.75
N ALA A 37 18.06 13.58 -4.92
CA ALA A 37 17.77 14.39 -6.10
C ALA A 37 16.35 14.10 -6.61
N ASN A 38 15.67 15.11 -7.16
CA ASN A 38 14.35 14.93 -7.76
C ASN A 38 14.40 13.87 -8.88
N GLY A 39 13.38 13.03 -8.97
CA GLY A 39 13.25 12.06 -10.04
C GLY A 39 12.63 10.73 -9.64
N ASP A 40 12.86 9.74 -10.47
CA ASP A 40 12.43 8.35 -10.27
C ASP A 40 13.32 7.60 -9.24
N PHE A 41 13.06 6.30 -9.10
CA PHE A 41 13.84 5.44 -8.18
C PHE A 41 15.31 5.39 -8.54
N LEU A 42 15.64 5.20 -9.83
CA LEU A 42 17.03 5.07 -10.29
C LEU A 42 17.83 6.37 -10.10
N GLN A 43 17.18 7.50 -10.17
CA GLN A 43 17.80 8.80 -9.86
C GLN A 43 17.97 8.98 -8.35
N CYS A 44 16.99 8.56 -7.55
CA CYS A 44 17.07 8.63 -6.08
C CYS A 44 18.28 7.85 -5.53
N VAL A 45 18.51 6.61 -6.00
CA VAL A 45 19.58 5.75 -5.49
C VAL A 45 20.99 6.26 -5.84
N LYS A 46 21.10 7.20 -6.78
CA LYS A 46 22.36 7.89 -7.09
C LYS A 46 22.71 8.99 -6.08
N SER A 47 21.78 9.36 -5.19
CA SER A 47 22.05 10.39 -4.18
C SER A 47 23.01 9.89 -3.13
N LYS A 48 24.18 10.53 -3.03
CA LYS A 48 25.17 10.21 -2.00
C LYS A 48 24.60 10.32 -0.58
N ARG A 49 23.78 11.35 -0.30
CA ARG A 49 23.16 11.52 1.01
C ARG A 49 22.19 10.40 1.34
N LEU A 50 21.38 9.95 0.36
CA LEU A 50 20.47 8.83 0.55
C LEU A 50 21.27 7.54 0.78
N PHE A 51 22.31 7.30 0.01
CA PHE A 51 23.19 6.15 0.19
C PHE A 51 23.81 6.11 1.59
N GLU A 52 24.38 7.23 2.06
CA GLU A 52 24.96 7.35 3.40
C GLU A 52 23.90 7.08 4.49
N THR A 53 22.65 7.56 4.29
CA THR A 53 21.54 7.31 5.21
C THR A 53 21.18 5.82 5.26
N LEU A 54 21.02 5.18 4.11
CA LEU A 54 20.65 3.77 4.03
C LEU A 54 21.76 2.88 4.58
N SER A 55 23.04 3.17 4.28
CA SER A 55 24.19 2.46 4.82
C SER A 55 24.26 2.59 6.35
N TRP A 56 23.94 3.77 6.89
CA TRP A 56 23.87 3.94 8.33
C TRP A 56 22.70 3.13 8.95
N ILE A 57 21.51 3.10 8.31
CA ILE A 57 20.39 2.28 8.77
C ILE A 57 20.76 0.79 8.76
N GLU A 58 21.43 0.31 7.71
CA GLU A 58 21.88 -1.08 7.57
C GLU A 58 22.83 -1.49 8.72
N GLN A 59 23.75 -0.61 9.09
CA GLN A 59 24.73 -0.82 10.16
C GLN A 59 24.17 -0.57 11.56
N SER A 60 22.98 -0.02 11.66
CA SER A 60 22.34 0.35 12.91
C SER A 60 21.62 -0.84 13.56
N PRO A 61 21.31 -0.74 14.87
CA PRO A 61 20.50 -1.76 15.57
C PRO A 61 19.01 -1.66 15.28
N PHE A 62 18.61 -1.34 14.03
CA PHE A 62 17.22 -1.24 13.64
C PHE A 62 16.77 -2.42 12.77
N TYR A 63 15.51 -2.79 12.92
CA TYR A 63 14.75 -3.55 11.95
C TYR A 63 13.80 -2.61 11.20
N ILE A 64 13.60 -2.85 9.93
CA ILE A 64 12.59 -2.14 9.14
C ILE A 64 11.34 -3.00 9.07
N HIS A 65 10.22 -2.44 9.55
CA HIS A 65 8.90 -2.97 9.33
C HIS A 65 8.09 -1.97 8.49
N TYR A 66 7.43 -2.43 7.45
CA TYR A 66 6.60 -1.60 6.59
C TYR A 66 5.32 -2.32 6.17
N THR A 67 4.29 -1.53 5.90
CA THR A 67 3.07 -1.97 5.24
C THR A 67 3.00 -1.30 3.87
N ASN A 68 2.68 -2.07 2.85
CA ASN A 68 2.50 -1.57 1.49
C ASN A 68 1.15 -2.02 0.95
N VAL A 69 0.41 -1.09 0.36
CA VAL A 69 -0.85 -1.37 -0.34
C VAL A 69 -0.66 -1.12 -1.83
N ASN A 70 -0.88 -2.15 -2.63
CA ASN A 70 -1.01 -2.00 -4.07
C ASN A 70 -2.46 -1.65 -4.38
N ASN A 71 -2.73 -0.38 -4.67
CA ASN A 71 -4.08 0.12 -4.93
C ASN A 71 -4.77 -0.63 -6.07
N LEU A 72 -4.06 -0.99 -7.13
CA LEU A 72 -4.62 -1.77 -8.23
C LEU A 72 -5.05 -3.17 -7.76
N TYR A 73 -4.20 -3.84 -6.96
CA TYR A 73 -4.54 -5.14 -6.39
C TYR A 73 -5.75 -5.03 -5.46
N TYR A 74 -5.76 -4.04 -4.58
CA TYR A 74 -6.86 -3.76 -3.65
C TYR A 74 -8.19 -3.58 -4.41
N THR A 75 -8.21 -2.69 -5.41
CA THR A 75 -9.37 -2.45 -6.28
C THR A 75 -9.88 -3.75 -6.93
N LEU A 76 -8.97 -4.54 -7.50
CA LEU A 76 -9.33 -5.79 -8.16
C LEU A 76 -9.81 -6.86 -7.17
N VAL A 77 -9.29 -6.87 -5.95
CA VAL A 77 -9.78 -7.75 -4.87
C VAL A 77 -11.22 -7.40 -4.49
N GLU A 78 -11.56 -6.12 -4.34
CA GLU A 78 -12.94 -5.71 -4.02
C GLU A 78 -13.91 -6.05 -5.16
N ILE A 79 -13.50 -5.85 -6.41
CA ILE A 79 -14.29 -6.30 -7.56
C ILE A 79 -14.47 -7.82 -7.53
N PHE A 80 -13.39 -8.57 -7.31
CA PHE A 80 -13.42 -10.02 -7.22
C PHE A 80 -14.38 -10.49 -6.10
N ASP A 81 -14.27 -9.95 -4.89
CA ASP A 81 -15.12 -10.30 -3.75
C ASP A 81 -16.60 -9.95 -3.99
N SER A 82 -16.87 -8.96 -4.87
CA SER A 82 -18.24 -8.60 -5.27
C SER A 82 -18.83 -9.52 -6.33
N ILE A 83 -18.02 -10.22 -7.13
CA ILE A 83 -18.50 -11.07 -8.23
C ILE A 83 -18.42 -12.57 -7.92
N VAL A 84 -17.66 -12.96 -6.90
CA VAL A 84 -17.38 -14.36 -6.55
C VAL A 84 -17.57 -14.61 -5.08
N LYS A 85 -18.28 -15.68 -4.72
CA LYS A 85 -18.39 -16.12 -3.33
C LYS A 85 -17.32 -17.18 -3.00
N PRO A 86 -16.77 -17.21 -1.76
CA PRO A 86 -15.76 -18.19 -1.36
C PRO A 86 -16.20 -19.64 -1.58
N ASP A 87 -17.46 -19.95 -1.27
CA ASP A 87 -18.03 -21.30 -1.39
C ASP A 87 -18.02 -21.76 -2.85
N GLU A 88 -18.39 -20.89 -3.79
CA GLU A 88 -18.40 -21.19 -5.21
C GLU A 88 -17.00 -21.57 -5.73
N ILE A 89 -15.96 -20.88 -5.26
CA ILE A 89 -14.58 -21.20 -5.65
C ILE A 89 -14.16 -22.59 -5.15
N SER A 90 -14.51 -22.90 -3.90
CA SER A 90 -14.20 -24.18 -3.25
C SER A 90 -14.90 -25.35 -3.96
N GLU A 91 -16.15 -25.17 -4.39
CA GLU A 91 -16.93 -26.17 -5.14
C GLU A 91 -16.26 -26.57 -6.48
N PHE A 92 -15.58 -25.61 -7.13
CA PHE A 92 -14.80 -25.87 -8.34
C PHE A 92 -13.37 -26.33 -8.08
N GLY A 93 -12.98 -26.55 -6.82
CA GLY A 93 -11.65 -27.03 -6.43
C GLY A 93 -10.55 -25.99 -6.54
N TYR A 94 -10.88 -24.69 -6.57
CA TYR A 94 -9.93 -23.59 -6.62
C TYR A 94 -9.62 -23.03 -5.23
N ASP A 95 -8.40 -22.53 -5.05
CA ASP A 95 -8.01 -21.75 -3.88
C ASP A 95 -8.43 -20.27 -4.03
N TYR A 96 -9.18 -19.75 -3.06
CA TYR A 96 -9.76 -18.41 -3.08
C TYR A 96 -8.72 -17.31 -3.20
N PHE A 97 -7.63 -17.40 -2.44
CA PHE A 97 -6.57 -16.38 -2.45
C PHE A 97 -5.73 -16.45 -3.73
N LYS A 98 -5.51 -17.65 -4.23
CA LYS A 98 -4.86 -17.85 -5.53
C LYS A 98 -5.68 -17.23 -6.66
N MET A 99 -6.99 -17.39 -6.62
CA MET A 99 -7.89 -16.85 -7.64
C MET A 99 -7.91 -15.32 -7.65
N LYS A 100 -7.80 -14.64 -6.50
CA LYS A 100 -7.58 -13.19 -6.43
C LYS A 100 -6.30 -12.76 -7.17
N SER A 101 -5.23 -13.50 -6.99
CA SER A 101 -3.97 -13.24 -7.70
C SER A 101 -4.11 -13.47 -9.21
N VAL A 102 -4.80 -14.52 -9.64
CA VAL A 102 -5.08 -14.77 -11.06
C VAL A 102 -5.88 -13.60 -11.64
N PHE A 103 -6.93 -13.17 -10.96
CA PHE A 103 -7.75 -12.03 -11.38
C PHE A 103 -6.92 -10.76 -11.54
N TYR A 104 -6.04 -10.46 -10.58
CA TYR A 104 -5.09 -9.34 -10.70
C TYR A 104 -4.20 -9.44 -11.95
N TYR A 105 -3.63 -10.62 -12.22
CA TYR A 105 -2.76 -10.81 -13.38
C TYR A 105 -3.51 -10.71 -14.73
N MET A 106 -4.81 -11.00 -14.76
CA MET A 106 -5.63 -10.78 -15.95
C MET A 106 -5.69 -9.31 -16.37
N PHE A 107 -5.56 -8.38 -15.43
CA PHE A 107 -5.57 -6.92 -15.67
C PHE A 107 -4.17 -6.28 -15.63
N GLN A 108 -3.13 -7.05 -15.37
CA GLN A 108 -1.75 -6.52 -15.34
C GLN A 108 -1.38 -5.89 -16.69
N GLY A 109 -0.75 -4.71 -16.64
CA GLY A 109 -0.40 -3.92 -17.84
C GLY A 109 -1.54 -3.09 -18.43
N LYS A 110 -2.72 -3.08 -17.80
CA LYS A 110 -3.91 -2.33 -18.24
C LYS A 110 -4.37 -1.30 -17.20
N ALA A 111 -3.49 -0.92 -16.28
CA ALA A 111 -3.81 -0.07 -15.14
C ALA A 111 -4.45 1.26 -15.53
N ASP A 112 -3.93 1.93 -16.56
CA ASP A 112 -4.44 3.24 -16.99
C ASP A 112 -5.88 3.17 -17.55
N ILE A 113 -6.16 2.11 -18.33
CA ILE A 113 -7.51 1.89 -18.88
C ILE A 113 -8.47 1.50 -17.73
N LEU A 114 -8.03 0.62 -16.84
CA LEU A 114 -8.81 0.25 -15.67
C LEU A 114 -9.13 1.47 -14.79
N GLN A 115 -8.16 2.34 -14.55
CA GLN A 115 -8.37 3.59 -13.83
C GLN A 115 -9.43 4.46 -14.50
N SER A 116 -9.41 4.56 -15.84
CA SER A 116 -10.41 5.32 -16.61
C SER A 116 -11.82 4.73 -16.42
N ILE A 117 -11.95 3.40 -16.39
CA ILE A 117 -13.21 2.72 -16.11
C ILE A 117 -13.67 3.03 -14.66
N MET A 118 -12.75 2.95 -13.68
CA MET A 118 -13.06 3.26 -12.28
C MET A 118 -13.59 4.69 -12.11
N VAL A 119 -12.92 5.66 -12.73
CA VAL A 119 -13.37 7.06 -12.71
C VAL A 119 -14.74 7.23 -13.38
N LYS A 120 -14.96 6.60 -14.54
CA LYS A 120 -16.23 6.65 -15.27
C LYS A 120 -17.41 6.19 -14.45
N TYR A 121 -17.26 5.12 -13.68
CA TYR A 121 -18.32 4.52 -12.87
C TYR A 121 -18.28 4.93 -11.40
N LYS A 122 -17.48 5.94 -11.03
CA LYS A 122 -17.38 6.49 -9.67
C LYS A 122 -16.97 5.46 -8.61
N TYR A 123 -16.11 4.50 -9.02
CA TYR A 123 -15.64 3.45 -8.11
C TYR A 123 -15.19 4.05 -6.76
N PRO A 124 -15.52 3.42 -5.63
CA PRO A 124 -16.18 2.12 -5.44
C PRO A 124 -17.72 2.19 -5.34
N ASN A 125 -18.37 3.25 -5.82
CA ASN A 125 -19.82 3.42 -5.76
C ASN A 125 -20.48 3.13 -7.12
N ILE A 126 -20.41 1.87 -7.58
CA ILE A 126 -21.00 1.45 -8.85
C ILE A 126 -22.52 1.44 -8.73
N GLN A 127 -23.19 2.32 -9.47
CA GLN A 127 -24.64 2.41 -9.44
C GLN A 127 -25.29 1.16 -10.05
N ARG A 128 -26.42 0.69 -9.48
CA ARG A 128 -27.15 -0.52 -9.94
C ARG A 128 -27.39 -0.53 -11.46
N LYS A 129 -27.82 0.61 -12.02
CA LYS A 129 -28.04 0.77 -13.47
C LYS A 129 -26.77 0.56 -14.32
N ASP A 130 -25.60 0.74 -13.73
CA ASP A 130 -24.31 0.71 -14.42
C ASP A 130 -23.59 -0.64 -14.30
N VAL A 131 -24.04 -1.55 -13.41
CA VAL A 131 -23.41 -2.85 -13.13
C VAL A 131 -23.16 -3.65 -14.40
N LYS A 132 -24.17 -3.77 -15.26
CA LYS A 132 -24.07 -4.51 -16.53
C LYS A 132 -22.97 -3.94 -17.43
N VAL A 133 -22.97 -2.64 -17.60
CA VAL A 133 -22.02 -1.98 -18.52
C VAL A 133 -20.62 -1.98 -17.94
N PHE A 134 -20.47 -1.75 -16.65
CA PHE A 134 -19.22 -1.86 -15.92
C PHE A 134 -18.57 -3.25 -16.08
N CYS A 135 -19.29 -4.32 -15.79
CA CYS A 135 -18.79 -5.69 -15.97
C CYS A 135 -18.44 -5.98 -17.45
N ASN A 136 -19.23 -5.49 -18.40
CA ASN A 136 -18.95 -5.66 -19.82
C ASN A 136 -17.67 -4.94 -20.25
N GLU A 137 -17.40 -3.75 -19.73
CA GLU A 137 -16.14 -3.03 -20.01
C GLU A 137 -14.93 -3.75 -19.40
N LEU A 138 -15.06 -4.33 -18.22
CA LEU A 138 -14.01 -5.19 -17.65
C LEU A 138 -13.76 -6.41 -18.53
N MET A 139 -14.81 -7.08 -19.01
CA MET A 139 -14.67 -8.21 -19.94
C MET A 139 -14.04 -7.79 -21.26
N PHE A 140 -14.46 -6.65 -21.82
CA PHE A 140 -13.85 -6.11 -23.04
C PHE A 140 -12.35 -5.79 -22.84
N LEU A 141 -11.99 -5.26 -21.68
CA LEU A 141 -10.61 -4.99 -21.31
C LEU A 141 -9.78 -6.29 -21.24
N LEU A 142 -10.37 -7.41 -20.84
CA LEU A 142 -9.69 -8.72 -20.87
C LEU A 142 -9.39 -9.17 -22.31
N GLY A 143 -10.24 -8.79 -23.27
CA GLY A 143 -10.08 -9.08 -24.68
C GLY A 143 -10.34 -10.56 -25.03
N SER A 144 -10.36 -10.86 -26.33
CA SER A 144 -10.43 -12.23 -26.82
C SER A 144 -9.03 -12.86 -26.77
N ARG A 145 -8.63 -13.35 -25.59
CA ARG A 145 -7.40 -14.13 -25.47
C ARG A 145 -7.69 -15.50 -26.10
N LYS A 146 -6.99 -15.84 -27.18
CA LYS A 146 -7.13 -17.14 -27.87
C LYS A 146 -6.82 -18.34 -26.97
N GLU A 147 -6.04 -18.14 -25.91
CA GLU A 147 -5.60 -19.18 -24.98
C GLU A 147 -5.76 -18.69 -23.52
N MET A 148 -6.99 -18.69 -23.03
CA MET A 148 -7.26 -18.49 -21.60
C MET A 148 -7.07 -19.82 -20.86
N LYS A 149 -6.40 -19.77 -19.70
CA LYS A 149 -6.34 -20.89 -18.76
C LYS A 149 -7.72 -21.15 -18.16
N GLU A 150 -7.95 -22.32 -17.58
CA GLU A 150 -9.25 -22.69 -17.01
C GLU A 150 -9.67 -21.73 -15.88
N GLU A 151 -8.73 -21.31 -15.01
CA GLU A 151 -8.99 -20.33 -13.97
C GLU A 151 -9.42 -18.97 -14.54
N GLU A 152 -8.80 -18.52 -15.63
CA GLU A 152 -9.14 -17.26 -16.31
C GLU A 152 -10.52 -17.34 -16.98
N LYS A 153 -10.87 -18.47 -17.60
CA LYS A 153 -12.21 -18.74 -18.17
C LYS A 153 -13.28 -18.72 -17.10
N PHE A 154 -13.01 -19.36 -15.97
CA PHE A 154 -13.91 -19.35 -14.81
C PHE A 154 -14.18 -17.92 -14.36
N LEU A 155 -13.15 -17.10 -14.14
CA LEU A 155 -13.28 -15.71 -13.71
C LEU A 155 -13.98 -14.82 -14.73
N ALA A 156 -13.72 -15.02 -16.02
CA ALA A 156 -14.48 -14.34 -17.07
C ALA A 156 -15.98 -14.73 -17.03
N GLY A 157 -16.28 -15.99 -16.77
CA GLY A 157 -17.65 -16.48 -16.56
C GLY A 157 -18.32 -15.81 -15.35
N MET A 158 -17.58 -15.57 -14.25
CA MET A 158 -18.10 -14.86 -13.08
C MET A 158 -18.44 -13.40 -13.42
N LEU A 159 -17.60 -12.70 -14.19
CA LEU A 159 -17.92 -11.35 -14.68
C LEU A 159 -19.19 -11.32 -15.55
N VAL A 160 -19.35 -12.32 -16.45
CA VAL A 160 -20.59 -12.46 -17.25
C VAL A 160 -21.80 -12.66 -16.34
N ARG A 161 -21.69 -13.49 -15.31
CA ARG A 161 -22.78 -13.68 -14.33
C ARG A 161 -23.07 -12.39 -13.59
N ALA A 162 -22.04 -11.71 -13.09
CA ALA A 162 -22.16 -10.46 -12.34
C ALA A 162 -22.81 -9.34 -13.20
N SER A 163 -22.57 -9.34 -14.51
CA SER A 163 -23.24 -8.39 -15.41
C SER A 163 -24.77 -8.51 -15.47
N LYS A 164 -25.32 -9.63 -14.94
CA LYS A 164 -26.76 -9.87 -14.85
C LYS A 164 -27.30 -9.63 -13.43
N SER A 165 -26.44 -9.29 -12.49
CA SER A 165 -26.83 -8.98 -11.12
C SER A 165 -27.38 -7.56 -11.02
N GLU A 166 -28.23 -7.31 -10.04
CA GLU A 166 -28.76 -5.98 -9.78
C GLU A 166 -27.73 -5.06 -9.12
N GLU A 167 -26.81 -5.63 -8.34
CA GLU A 167 -25.79 -4.89 -7.60
C GLU A 167 -24.50 -5.70 -7.43
N LEU A 168 -23.40 -5.00 -7.11
CA LEU A 168 -22.13 -5.56 -6.70
C LEU A 168 -21.92 -5.26 -5.21
N ILE A 169 -22.01 -6.27 -4.34
CA ILE A 169 -22.20 -6.14 -2.89
C ILE A 169 -21.23 -5.17 -2.21
N PHE A 170 -19.95 -5.18 -2.57
CA PHE A 170 -18.92 -4.31 -1.96
C PHE A 170 -18.72 -3.01 -2.74
N LEU A 171 -19.40 -2.80 -3.87
CA LEU A 171 -19.18 -1.71 -4.79
C LEU A 171 -20.42 -0.83 -5.00
N HIS A 172 -21.33 -0.79 -4.05
CA HIS A 172 -22.48 0.12 -4.06
C HIS A 172 -22.67 0.79 -2.69
N ASP A 173 -23.38 1.89 -2.65
CA ASP A 173 -23.65 2.69 -1.44
C ASP A 173 -22.38 3.17 -0.70
N ASN A 174 -21.27 3.33 -1.44
CA ASN A 174 -20.02 3.87 -0.97
C ASN A 174 -19.91 5.37 -1.32
N ASN A 175 -18.86 6.02 -0.83
CA ASN A 175 -18.53 7.38 -1.24
C ASN A 175 -17.87 7.38 -2.63
N ASP A 176 -18.35 8.23 -3.55
CA ASP A 176 -17.78 8.37 -4.89
C ASP A 176 -16.27 8.63 -4.81
N TYR A 177 -15.46 7.84 -5.53
CA TYR A 177 -14.00 7.98 -5.66
C TYR A 177 -13.19 7.77 -4.37
N VAL A 178 -13.79 7.30 -3.29
CA VAL A 178 -13.12 7.05 -2.01
C VAL A 178 -12.83 5.56 -1.87
N MET A 179 -11.67 5.12 -2.32
CA MET A 179 -11.25 3.71 -2.21
C MET A 179 -11.02 3.25 -0.77
N GLN A 180 -10.61 4.16 0.09
CA GLN A 180 -10.33 3.88 1.49
C GLN A 180 -10.71 5.11 2.33
N GLU A 181 -11.64 4.94 3.25
CA GLU A 181 -12.17 6.05 4.03
C GLU A 181 -11.13 6.66 4.99
N ASN A 182 -10.23 5.82 5.50
CA ASN A 182 -9.18 6.27 6.39
C ASN A 182 -7.99 5.30 6.39
N TYR A 183 -6.87 5.78 6.93
CA TYR A 183 -5.62 5.01 7.03
C TYR A 183 -5.37 4.49 8.46
N ALA A 184 -6.37 4.48 9.34
CA ALA A 184 -6.20 4.11 10.74
C ALA A 184 -5.66 2.70 10.93
N GLU A 185 -6.04 1.74 10.07
CA GLU A 185 -5.54 0.36 10.16
C GLU A 185 -4.01 0.25 9.99
N PHE A 186 -3.37 1.16 9.26
CA PHE A 186 -1.90 1.20 9.19
C PHE A 186 -1.24 1.52 10.53
N TYR A 187 -1.97 2.15 11.44
CA TYR A 187 -1.55 2.47 12.80
C TYR A 187 -1.99 1.41 13.80
N VAL A 188 -3.23 0.95 13.69
CA VAL A 188 -3.85 -0.01 14.61
C VAL A 188 -3.25 -1.42 14.46
N ASP A 189 -2.99 -1.87 13.24
CA ASP A 189 -2.44 -3.21 12.99
C ASP A 189 -1.06 -3.42 13.64
N PRO A 190 -0.06 -2.53 13.50
CA PRO A 190 1.19 -2.64 14.23
C PRO A 190 1.02 -2.65 15.75
N ILE A 191 0.11 -1.84 16.32
CA ILE A 191 -0.16 -1.80 17.75
C ILE A 191 -0.69 -3.15 18.23
N ARG A 192 -1.63 -3.75 17.51
CA ARG A 192 -2.18 -5.07 17.78
C ARG A 192 -1.15 -6.20 17.65
N LYS A 193 -0.31 -6.11 16.63
CA LYS A 193 0.67 -7.14 16.30
C LYS A 193 1.87 -7.14 17.25
N TYR A 194 2.30 -5.97 17.72
CA TYR A 194 3.47 -5.79 18.56
C TYR A 194 3.09 -5.17 19.92
N GLN A 195 2.25 -5.86 20.67
CA GLN A 195 1.67 -5.35 21.92
C GLN A 195 2.69 -5.02 23.00
N SER A 196 3.85 -5.68 23.01
CA SER A 196 4.94 -5.43 23.96
C SER A 196 5.85 -4.25 23.56
N SER A 197 5.59 -3.61 22.42
CA SER A 197 6.39 -2.49 21.91
C SER A 197 5.69 -1.16 22.15
N THR A 198 6.47 -0.10 22.39
CA THR A 198 5.95 1.27 22.37
C THR A 198 5.94 1.79 20.95
N HIS A 199 4.78 2.24 20.48
CA HIS A 199 4.59 2.77 19.14
C HIS A 199 4.63 4.31 19.17
N ILE A 200 5.43 4.89 18.27
CA ILE A 200 5.59 6.34 18.15
C ILE A 200 5.25 6.73 16.71
N PHE A 201 4.21 7.52 16.55
CA PHE A 201 3.71 7.99 15.27
C PHE A 201 3.89 9.49 15.09
N ASP A 202 3.94 9.94 13.84
CA ASP A 202 3.84 11.37 13.53
C ASP A 202 2.44 11.91 13.85
N GLU A 203 2.36 13.16 14.29
CA GLU A 203 1.08 13.85 14.48
C GLU A 203 0.33 13.99 13.16
N GLU A 204 -0.78 13.25 13.05
CA GLU A 204 -1.72 13.31 11.93
C GLU A 204 -3.13 13.38 12.49
N LEU A 205 -3.62 14.61 12.70
CA LEU A 205 -4.88 14.87 13.39
C LEU A 205 -6.08 14.17 12.72
N SER A 206 -6.07 14.03 11.40
CA SER A 206 -7.12 13.34 10.65
C SER A 206 -7.21 11.85 10.99
N VAL A 207 -6.10 11.24 11.42
CA VAL A 207 -6.01 9.81 11.73
C VAL A 207 -6.08 9.56 13.23
N GLN A 208 -5.51 10.42 14.04
CA GLN A 208 -5.38 10.24 15.50
C GLN A 208 -6.73 9.95 16.17
N ASN A 209 -7.75 10.76 15.91
CA ASN A 209 -9.09 10.58 16.48
C ASN A 209 -9.72 9.23 16.09
N ILE A 210 -9.46 8.78 14.87
CA ILE A 210 -9.99 7.50 14.36
C ILE A 210 -9.26 6.33 15.00
N VAL A 211 -7.93 6.41 15.13
CA VAL A 211 -7.10 5.41 15.81
C VAL A 211 -7.54 5.26 17.27
N GLU A 212 -7.67 6.36 18.00
CA GLU A 212 -8.11 6.36 19.39
C GLU A 212 -9.52 5.76 19.56
N LYS A 213 -10.44 6.08 18.64
CA LYS A 213 -11.78 5.48 18.61
C LYS A 213 -11.71 3.98 18.34
N ASN A 214 -10.95 3.53 17.35
CA ASN A 214 -10.84 2.12 16.98
C ASN A 214 -10.21 1.28 18.09
N ILE A 215 -9.21 1.80 18.78
CA ILE A 215 -8.59 1.13 19.93
C ILE A 215 -9.59 0.99 21.07
N LYS A 216 -10.33 2.03 21.42
CA LYS A 216 -11.37 2.00 22.46
C LYS A 216 -12.51 1.04 22.13
N MET A 217 -12.99 1.00 20.89
CA MET A 217 -14.07 0.10 20.46
C MET A 217 -13.64 -1.36 20.35
N GLY A 218 -12.36 -1.63 20.12
CA GLY A 218 -11.82 -2.97 19.92
C GLY A 218 -11.57 -3.78 21.20
N GLN A 219 -12.03 -3.32 22.38
CA GLN A 219 -11.71 -3.90 23.70
C GLN A 219 -10.21 -3.98 24.02
N TYR A 220 -9.35 -3.32 23.23
CA TYR A 220 -7.93 -3.22 23.47
C TYR A 220 -7.66 -1.88 24.16
N MET A 221 -7.42 -1.92 25.46
CA MET A 221 -6.82 -0.79 26.17
C MET A 221 -5.33 -0.76 25.83
N ALA A 222 -4.97 -0.25 24.65
CA ALA A 222 -3.58 -0.07 24.29
C ALA A 222 -3.15 1.33 24.79
N ASP A 223 -2.22 1.36 25.72
CA ASP A 223 -1.54 2.56 26.22
C ASP A 223 -0.10 2.68 25.70
N ASN A 224 0.28 1.75 24.84
CA ASN A 224 1.63 1.58 24.32
C ASN A 224 1.88 2.36 23.00
N TYR A 225 1.12 3.40 22.73
CA TYR A 225 1.31 4.25 21.55
C TYR A 225 1.22 5.75 21.90
N LYS A 226 1.87 6.56 21.10
CA LYS A 226 1.78 8.02 21.18
C LYS A 226 1.99 8.68 19.82
N PHE A 227 1.37 9.83 19.64
CA PHE A 227 1.64 10.73 18.52
C PHE A 227 2.61 11.82 18.97
N VAL A 228 3.57 12.16 18.12
CA VAL A 228 4.61 13.16 18.42
C VAL A 228 4.87 14.04 17.20
N ASN A 229 5.32 15.26 17.43
CA ASN A 229 5.77 16.12 16.35
C ASN A 229 7.06 15.58 15.73
N SER A 230 7.05 15.31 14.43
CA SER A 230 8.21 14.75 13.70
C SER A 230 9.46 15.62 13.82
N LYS A 231 9.35 16.93 13.97
CA LYS A 231 10.49 17.84 14.14
C LYS A 231 11.33 17.52 15.39
N THR A 232 10.68 16.99 16.41
CA THR A 232 11.34 16.67 17.70
C THR A 232 11.73 15.21 17.84
N ASN A 233 11.33 14.33 16.88
CA ASN A 233 11.58 12.90 16.96
C ASN A 233 12.32 12.37 15.74
N ILE A 234 13.60 12.07 15.92
CA ILE A 234 14.46 11.59 14.83
C ILE A 234 14.03 10.22 14.27
N PHE A 235 13.41 9.34 15.07
CA PHE A 235 12.97 8.03 14.59
C PHE A 235 11.76 8.16 13.66
N VAL A 236 10.87 9.10 13.90
CA VAL A 236 9.77 9.44 12.99
C VAL A 236 10.32 9.99 11.68
N GLN A 237 11.34 10.87 11.74
CA GLN A 237 12.02 11.40 10.55
C GLN A 237 12.70 10.30 9.72
N LEU A 238 13.39 9.37 10.37
CA LEU A 238 14.00 8.21 9.70
C LEU A 238 12.96 7.28 9.09
N SER A 239 11.82 7.11 9.74
CA SER A 239 10.69 6.34 9.19
C SER A 239 10.13 6.98 7.92
N ASP A 240 10.06 8.32 7.83
CA ASP A 240 9.70 9.05 6.60
C ASP A 240 10.71 8.77 5.46
N VAL A 241 12.00 8.73 5.77
CA VAL A 241 13.03 8.40 4.77
C VAL A 241 12.85 6.99 4.23
N VAL A 242 12.63 6.01 5.12
CA VAL A 242 12.41 4.61 4.71
C VAL A 242 11.12 4.49 3.90
N ALA A 243 10.03 5.09 4.34
CA ALA A 243 8.76 5.08 3.61
C ALA A 243 8.91 5.73 2.23
N GLY A 244 9.63 6.84 2.14
CA GLY A 244 9.88 7.54 0.88
C GLY A 244 10.65 6.72 -0.14
N ILE A 245 11.74 6.04 0.24
CA ILE A 245 12.51 5.19 -0.67
C ILE A 245 11.72 3.94 -1.08
N LEU A 246 11.00 3.31 -0.15
CA LEU A 246 10.14 2.16 -0.45
C LEU A 246 9.02 2.55 -1.42
N GLY A 247 8.39 3.71 -1.25
CA GLY A 247 7.39 4.22 -2.18
C GLY A 247 7.94 4.39 -3.61
N LYS A 248 9.16 4.91 -3.76
CA LYS A 248 9.84 5.00 -5.07
C LYS A 248 10.19 3.62 -5.63
N LEU A 249 10.68 2.71 -4.79
CA LEU A 249 11.02 1.34 -5.18
C LEU A 249 9.79 0.59 -5.69
N PHE A 250 8.68 0.60 -4.94
CA PHE A 250 7.45 -0.09 -5.35
C PHE A 250 6.85 0.50 -6.62
N LYS A 251 6.88 1.83 -6.77
CA LYS A 251 6.47 2.47 -8.02
C LYS A 251 7.32 1.97 -9.20
N TYR A 252 8.64 1.91 -9.05
CA TYR A 252 9.56 1.40 -10.06
C TYR A 252 9.27 -0.08 -10.38
N ILE A 253 9.13 -0.94 -9.37
CA ILE A 253 8.80 -2.36 -9.56
C ILE A 253 7.48 -2.55 -10.31
N ASN A 254 6.46 -1.76 -10.01
CA ASN A 254 5.15 -1.87 -10.66
C ASN A 254 5.12 -1.31 -12.08
N SER A 255 6.00 -0.35 -12.41
CA SER A 255 6.06 0.28 -13.74
C SER A 255 7.05 -0.36 -14.71
N THR A 256 7.91 -1.28 -14.24
CA THR A 256 8.96 -1.92 -15.05
C THR A 256 8.80 -3.44 -15.10
N ASN A 257 9.11 -4.03 -16.25
CA ASN A 257 9.13 -5.49 -16.37
C ASN A 257 10.45 -6.09 -15.83
N SER A 258 10.48 -7.41 -15.64
CA SER A 258 11.62 -8.12 -15.07
C SER A 258 12.90 -8.01 -15.92
N VAL A 259 12.76 -7.90 -17.24
CA VAL A 259 13.89 -7.77 -18.17
C VAL A 259 14.55 -6.39 -18.02
N GLN A 260 13.73 -5.33 -17.95
CA GLN A 260 14.23 -3.97 -17.74
C GLN A 260 14.93 -3.86 -16.38
N ARG A 261 14.31 -4.38 -15.31
CA ARG A 261 14.89 -4.35 -13.95
C ARG A 261 16.27 -5.02 -13.89
N ARG A 262 16.49 -6.13 -14.64
CA ARG A 262 17.81 -6.79 -14.70
C ARG A 262 18.87 -5.98 -15.44
N LYS A 263 18.46 -5.08 -16.33
CA LYS A 263 19.40 -4.18 -17.04
C LYS A 263 19.76 -2.95 -16.24
N ASP A 264 18.90 -2.55 -15.31
CA ASP A 264 19.04 -1.34 -14.50
C ASP A 264 19.92 -1.58 -13.24
N ILE A 265 20.15 -2.85 -12.87
CA ILE A 265 21.01 -3.30 -11.76
C ILE A 265 22.38 -3.71 -12.32
#